data_de40a182ac1bd92f7e6393f0def3f800
#
_entry.id   de40a182ac1bd92f7e6393f0def3f800
#
_cell.length_a   1.000
_cell.length_b   1.000
_cell.length_c   1.000
_cell.angle_alpha   90.00
_cell.angle_beta   90.00
_cell.angle_gamma   90.00
#
_symmetry.space_group_name_H-M   'P 1'
#
loop_
_entity.id
_entity.type
_entity.pdbx_description
1 polymer ?
#
loop_
_entity_poly.entity_id
_entity_poly.type
_entity_poly.pdbx_seq_one_letter_code
_entity_poly.pdbx_strand_id
1 'polypeptide(L)'
;MSRNFHAVTAEFNAIYNGDVAFTEGKQELALTFRDDFWEILPVERFEMKEELTLPGESSNPKFNRAEEKAAKAIQKHSIYIDGKEYNPQIDEAYILLGKARYYDQRFVASQDAFNFILNRYPTSNSINEAKMWKAKSNIRLSNEEGACLLYTSPSPRDGLL
;
A
#
# COMPACT_ATOMS: atom_id res chain seq x y z
N MET A 1 -17.72 21.06 8.76
CA MET A 1 -17.85 20.29 7.52
C MET A 1 -18.35 18.88 7.83
N SER A 2 -19.24 18.33 7.01
CA SER A 2 -19.85 17.03 7.27
C SER A 2 -18.84 15.89 6.99
N ARG A 3 -18.84 14.82 7.82
CA ARG A 3 -18.08 13.60 7.62
C ARG A 3 -18.22 13.04 6.20
N ASN A 4 -19.44 13.03 5.68
CA ASN A 4 -19.73 12.52 4.34
C ASN A 4 -19.06 13.36 3.24
N PHE A 5 -18.91 14.67 3.41
CA PHE A 5 -18.19 15.51 2.46
C PHE A 5 -16.70 15.14 2.39
N HIS A 6 -16.08 14.90 3.53
CA HIS A 6 -14.67 14.48 3.58
C HIS A 6 -14.48 13.08 2.97
N ALA A 7 -15.39 12.13 3.24
CA ALA A 7 -15.34 10.79 2.67
C ALA A 7 -15.46 10.84 1.13
N VAL A 8 -16.49 11.48 0.61
CA VAL A 8 -16.72 11.61 -0.85
C VAL A 8 -15.56 12.33 -1.53
N THR A 9 -15.07 13.43 -0.96
CA THR A 9 -13.96 14.18 -1.56
C THR A 9 -12.63 13.42 -1.52
N ALA A 10 -12.38 12.63 -0.47
CA ALA A 10 -11.22 11.77 -0.39
C ALA A 10 -11.28 10.67 -1.46
N GLU A 11 -12.41 9.96 -1.55
CA GLU A 11 -12.62 8.86 -2.49
C GLU A 11 -12.53 9.32 -3.95
N PHE A 12 -13.39 10.25 -4.36
CA PHE A 12 -13.55 10.62 -5.77
C PHE A 12 -12.51 11.62 -6.30
N ASN A 13 -11.74 12.27 -5.45
CA ASN A 13 -10.72 13.21 -5.90
C ASN A 13 -9.30 12.72 -5.64
N ALA A 14 -8.97 12.48 -4.38
CA ALA A 14 -7.59 12.18 -4.03
C ALA A 14 -7.25 10.71 -4.28
N ILE A 15 -8.03 9.77 -3.73
CA ILE A 15 -7.77 8.33 -3.84
C ILE A 15 -7.95 7.87 -5.28
N TYR A 16 -9.05 8.23 -5.94
CA TYR A 16 -9.29 7.85 -7.33
C TYR A 16 -8.17 8.33 -8.28
N ASN A 17 -7.77 9.61 -8.22
CA ASN A 17 -6.69 10.11 -9.06
C ASN A 17 -5.32 9.50 -8.70
N GLY A 18 -5.13 9.12 -7.44
CA GLY A 18 -3.95 8.38 -7.01
C GLY A 18 -3.93 6.95 -7.56
N ASP A 19 -5.06 6.26 -7.54
CA ASP A 19 -5.21 4.91 -8.05
C ASP A 19 -5.05 4.84 -9.58
N VAL A 20 -5.58 5.84 -10.30
CA VAL A 20 -5.34 5.99 -11.75
C VAL A 20 -3.84 6.12 -12.02
N ALA A 21 -3.14 7.02 -11.32
CA ALA A 21 -1.70 7.20 -11.50
C ALA A 21 -0.92 5.92 -11.13
N PHE A 22 -1.31 5.22 -10.07
CA PHE A 22 -0.72 3.95 -9.66
C PHE A 22 -0.91 2.86 -10.73
N THR A 23 -2.12 2.74 -11.28
CA THR A 23 -2.45 1.76 -12.33
C THR A 23 -1.68 2.03 -13.60
N GLU A 24 -1.57 3.29 -14.03
CA GLU A 24 -0.75 3.70 -15.17
C GLU A 24 0.73 3.35 -14.96
N GLY A 25 1.29 3.65 -13.78
CA GLY A 25 2.68 3.31 -13.45
C GLY A 25 2.94 1.80 -13.46
N LYS A 26 1.99 1.02 -12.96
CA LYS A 26 2.05 -0.44 -12.96
C LYS A 26 1.98 -1.02 -14.38
N GLN A 27 1.12 -0.47 -15.25
CA GLN A 27 1.05 -0.86 -16.66
C GLN A 27 2.36 -0.55 -17.41
N GLU A 28 2.94 0.62 -17.16
CA GLU A 28 4.21 1.02 -17.75
C GLU A 28 5.35 0.06 -17.36
N LEU A 29 5.44 -0.33 -16.07
CA LEU A 29 6.39 -1.34 -15.64
C LEU A 29 6.17 -2.69 -16.32
N ALA A 30 4.91 -3.12 -16.44
CA ALA A 30 4.59 -4.40 -17.09
C ALA A 30 4.91 -4.41 -18.59
N LEU A 31 4.84 -3.26 -19.28
CA LEU A 31 5.20 -3.13 -20.70
C LEU A 31 6.71 -3.10 -20.92
N THR A 32 7.48 -2.60 -19.98
CA THR A 32 8.94 -2.55 -20.06
C THR A 32 9.61 -3.86 -19.65
N PHE A 33 8.92 -4.68 -18.85
CA PHE A 33 9.43 -5.96 -18.38
C PHE A 33 9.43 -7.01 -19.48
N ARG A 34 10.56 -7.71 -19.66
CA ARG A 34 10.69 -8.87 -20.53
C ARG A 34 10.74 -10.15 -19.71
N ASP A 35 9.81 -11.08 -20.00
CA ASP A 35 9.83 -12.40 -19.39
C ASP A 35 11.06 -13.19 -19.94
N ASP A 36 11.94 -13.65 -19.07
CA ASP A 36 12.98 -14.64 -19.41
C ASP A 36 12.48 -16.02 -19.00
N PHE A 37 12.11 -16.82 -20.01
CA PHE A 37 11.56 -18.17 -19.80
C PHE A 37 12.60 -19.21 -19.41
N TRP A 38 13.89 -18.85 -19.36
CA TRP A 38 14.97 -19.71 -18.89
C TRP A 38 15.24 -19.55 -17.40
N GLU A 39 14.63 -18.53 -16.77
CA GLU A 39 14.70 -18.26 -15.34
C GLU A 39 13.33 -18.44 -14.67
N ILE A 40 13.31 -18.47 -13.34
CA ILE A 40 12.07 -18.49 -12.58
C ILE A 40 11.36 -17.14 -12.78
N LEU A 41 10.19 -17.19 -13.42
CA LEU A 41 9.41 -15.98 -13.67
C LEU A 41 8.97 -15.33 -12.35
N PRO A 42 9.19 -14.02 -12.17
CA PRO A 42 8.75 -13.31 -10.99
C PRO A 42 7.22 -13.19 -10.97
N VAL A 43 6.66 -13.23 -9.78
CA VAL A 43 5.20 -13.03 -9.55
C VAL A 43 4.75 -11.63 -9.99
N GLU A 44 5.63 -10.67 -9.89
CA GLU A 44 5.38 -9.29 -10.28
C GLU A 44 6.39 -8.86 -11.34
N ARG A 45 5.87 -8.32 -12.45
CA ARG A 45 6.65 -7.93 -13.62
C ARG A 45 7.38 -6.62 -13.41
N PHE A 46 8.39 -6.62 -12.57
CA PHE A 46 9.38 -5.54 -12.45
C PHE A 46 10.72 -6.09 -11.91
N GLU A 47 11.80 -5.53 -12.42
CA GLU A 47 13.15 -5.84 -11.95
C GLU A 47 13.47 -5.10 -10.67
N MET A 48 14.18 -5.79 -9.77
CA MET A 48 14.70 -5.15 -8.56
C MET A 48 15.85 -4.22 -8.95
N LYS A 49 15.82 -3.00 -8.44
CA LYS A 49 16.94 -2.08 -8.59
C LYS A 49 18.06 -2.49 -7.65
N GLU A 50 19.27 -2.52 -8.16
CA GLU A 50 20.47 -2.76 -7.35
C GLU A 50 20.80 -1.57 -6.45
N GLU A 51 20.41 -0.35 -6.86
CA GLU A 51 20.64 0.85 -6.08
C GLU A 51 19.50 1.09 -5.09
N LEU A 52 19.87 1.19 -3.82
CA LEU A 52 18.97 1.64 -2.77
C LEU A 52 18.60 3.11 -3.02
N THR A 53 17.39 3.37 -3.46
CA THR A 53 16.84 4.73 -3.50
C THR A 53 16.83 5.32 -2.09
N LEU A 54 17.39 6.50 -1.94
CA LEU A 54 17.39 7.20 -0.65
C LEU A 54 15.95 7.43 -0.17
N PRO A 55 15.69 7.42 1.14
CA PRO A 55 14.39 7.74 1.67
C PRO A 55 13.92 9.10 1.15
N GLY A 56 12.79 9.11 0.43
CA GLY A 56 12.20 10.33 -0.13
C GLY A 56 12.42 10.55 -1.63
N GLU A 57 13.31 9.81 -2.28
CA GLU A 57 13.46 9.85 -3.74
C GLU A 57 12.55 8.80 -4.39
N SER A 58 11.62 9.24 -5.21
CA SER A 58 10.82 8.40 -6.07
C SER A 58 11.49 8.24 -7.44
N SER A 59 11.57 7.02 -7.92
CA SER A 59 12.17 6.73 -9.22
C SER A 59 11.19 6.81 -10.38
N ASN A 60 9.90 6.69 -10.10
CA ASN A 60 8.84 6.74 -11.10
C ASN A 60 7.83 7.86 -10.78
N PRO A 61 7.65 8.86 -11.69
CA PRO A 61 6.76 9.99 -11.46
C PRO A 61 5.29 9.60 -11.24
N LYS A 62 4.86 8.46 -11.78
CA LYS A 62 3.50 7.95 -11.60
C LYS A 62 3.28 7.46 -10.15
N PHE A 63 4.23 6.71 -9.59
CA PHE A 63 4.14 6.27 -8.19
C PHE A 63 4.30 7.42 -7.23
N ASN A 64 5.16 8.40 -7.53
CA ASN A 64 5.26 9.63 -6.75
C ASN A 64 3.93 10.38 -6.72
N ARG A 65 3.28 10.54 -7.88
CA ARG A 65 1.96 11.16 -7.96
C ARG A 65 0.90 10.39 -7.15
N ALA A 66 0.91 9.07 -7.20
CA ALA A 66 0.00 8.24 -6.41
C ALA A 66 0.25 8.45 -4.91
N GLU A 67 1.51 8.47 -4.47
CA GLU A 67 1.89 8.74 -3.09
C GLU A 67 1.45 10.14 -2.63
N GLU A 68 1.70 11.18 -3.43
CA GLU A 68 1.26 12.55 -3.11
C GLU A 68 -0.26 12.65 -2.95
N LYS A 69 -1.01 11.96 -3.81
CA LYS A 69 -2.48 11.95 -3.73
C LYS A 69 -2.97 11.21 -2.50
N ALA A 70 -2.38 10.07 -2.18
CA ALA A 70 -2.70 9.31 -0.97
C ALA A 70 -2.35 10.12 0.30
N ALA A 71 -1.16 10.71 0.36
CA ALA A 71 -0.74 11.58 1.47
C ALA A 71 -1.67 12.79 1.63
N LYS A 72 -2.09 13.40 0.52
CA LYS A 72 -3.04 14.51 0.53
C LYS A 72 -4.42 14.09 1.04
N ALA A 73 -4.89 12.88 0.69
CA ALA A 73 -6.13 12.34 1.23
C ALA A 73 -6.05 12.20 2.75
N ILE A 74 -4.97 11.59 3.25
CA ILE A 74 -4.73 11.41 4.68
C ILE A 74 -4.67 12.77 5.41
N GLN A 75 -3.87 13.71 4.91
CA GLN A 75 -3.66 15.01 5.58
C GLN A 75 -4.91 15.90 5.61
N LYS A 76 -5.70 15.89 4.53
CA LYS A 76 -6.84 16.82 4.39
C LYS A 76 -8.16 16.23 4.84
N HIS A 77 -8.31 14.92 4.80
CA HIS A 77 -9.60 14.27 4.98
C HIS A 77 -9.67 13.33 6.20
N SER A 78 -8.56 13.09 6.92
CA SER A 78 -8.60 12.37 8.19
C SER A 78 -9.41 13.16 9.22
N ILE A 79 -10.31 12.45 9.90
CA ILE A 79 -11.13 12.97 11.00
C ILE A 79 -10.85 12.08 12.22
N TYR A 80 -9.71 12.34 12.84
CA TYR A 80 -9.25 11.55 13.98
C TYR A 80 -9.64 12.23 15.30
N ILE A 81 -10.60 11.63 16.02
CA ILE A 81 -11.15 12.17 17.27
C ILE A 81 -11.16 11.05 18.32
N ASP A 82 -10.72 11.32 19.53
CA ASP A 82 -10.74 10.39 20.67
C ASP A 82 -10.18 9.00 20.36
N GLY A 83 -9.09 8.94 19.63
CA GLY A 83 -8.44 7.67 19.31
C GLY A 83 -9.05 6.92 18.13
N LYS A 84 -10.08 7.45 17.49
CA LYS A 84 -10.81 6.80 16.39
C LYS A 84 -10.84 7.66 15.13
N GLU A 85 -10.64 7.01 13.98
CA GLU A 85 -10.84 7.62 12.67
C GLU A 85 -12.31 7.50 12.25
N TYR A 86 -12.89 8.62 11.84
CA TYR A 86 -14.30 8.70 11.43
C TYR A 86 -14.48 8.75 9.92
N ASN A 87 -13.41 8.97 9.16
CA ASN A 87 -13.47 8.89 7.70
C ASN A 87 -13.12 7.46 7.24
N PRO A 88 -14.08 6.71 6.67
CA PRO A 88 -13.87 5.32 6.27
C PRO A 88 -12.93 5.14 5.08
N GLN A 89 -12.51 6.22 4.43
CA GLN A 89 -11.64 6.18 3.24
C GLN A 89 -10.14 6.31 3.57
N ILE A 90 -9.81 6.54 4.83
CA ILE A 90 -8.41 6.78 5.21
C ILE A 90 -7.58 5.50 5.20
N ASP A 91 -8.16 4.37 5.53
CA ASP A 91 -7.49 3.07 5.43
C ASP A 91 -7.15 2.73 3.96
N GLU A 92 -8.05 2.99 3.01
CA GLU A 92 -7.79 2.84 1.58
C GLU A 92 -6.68 3.79 1.10
N ALA A 93 -6.64 5.02 1.61
CA ALA A 93 -5.55 5.95 1.31
C ALA A 93 -4.19 5.44 1.80
N TYR A 94 -4.12 4.81 2.98
CA TYR A 94 -2.90 4.17 3.46
C TYR A 94 -2.52 2.92 2.65
N ILE A 95 -3.50 2.14 2.17
CA ILE A 95 -3.24 1.02 1.24
C ILE A 95 -2.60 1.54 -0.04
N LEU A 96 -3.18 2.57 -0.66
CA LEU A 96 -2.64 3.18 -1.87
C LEU A 96 -1.22 3.72 -1.65
N LEU A 97 -0.99 4.40 -0.51
CA LEU A 97 0.33 4.90 -0.10
C LEU A 97 1.36 3.78 -0.03
N GLY A 98 1.01 2.69 0.65
CA GLY A 98 1.86 1.52 0.79
C GLY A 98 2.17 0.84 -0.54
N LYS A 99 1.16 0.66 -1.40
CA LYS A 99 1.31 0.10 -2.75
C LYS A 99 2.21 0.96 -3.64
N ALA A 100 2.02 2.27 -3.65
CA ALA A 100 2.84 3.19 -4.44
C ALA A 100 4.32 3.10 -4.04
N ARG A 101 4.61 3.09 -2.73
CA ARG A 101 5.96 2.92 -2.20
C ARG A 101 6.55 1.55 -2.51
N TYR A 102 5.74 0.48 -2.49
CA TYR A 102 6.18 -0.87 -2.83
C TYR A 102 6.64 -0.97 -4.28
N TYR A 103 5.86 -0.47 -5.24
CA TYR A 103 6.24 -0.49 -6.65
C TYR A 103 7.36 0.49 -7.00
N ASP A 104 7.55 1.52 -6.18
CA ASP A 104 8.71 2.40 -6.24
C ASP A 104 9.96 1.80 -5.53
N GLN A 105 9.85 0.54 -5.05
CA GLN A 105 10.88 -0.25 -4.39
C GLN A 105 11.38 0.30 -3.04
N ARG A 106 10.60 1.18 -2.43
CA ARG A 106 10.84 1.69 -1.07
C ARG A 106 10.12 0.80 -0.04
N PHE A 107 10.56 -0.45 0.09
CA PHE A 107 9.86 -1.50 0.85
C PHE A 107 9.72 -1.20 2.34
N VAL A 108 10.71 -0.59 2.97
CA VAL A 108 10.63 -0.20 4.39
C VAL A 108 9.53 0.85 4.60
N ALA A 109 9.53 1.91 3.79
CA ALA A 109 8.51 2.95 3.85
C ALA A 109 7.09 2.43 3.48
N SER A 110 7.03 1.41 2.64
CA SER A 110 5.79 0.68 2.33
C SER A 110 5.27 -0.07 3.55
N GLN A 111 6.15 -0.79 4.27
CA GLN A 111 5.78 -1.49 5.51
C GLN A 111 5.24 -0.55 6.58
N ASP A 112 5.79 0.66 6.70
CA ASP A 112 5.32 1.65 7.67
C ASP A 112 3.84 2.01 7.43
N ALA A 113 3.45 2.18 6.16
CA ALA A 113 2.06 2.45 5.81
C ALA A 113 1.12 1.28 6.18
N PHE A 114 1.53 0.03 5.90
CA PHE A 114 0.73 -1.14 6.25
C PHE A 114 0.70 -1.40 7.75
N ASN A 115 1.83 -1.22 8.45
CA ASN A 115 1.87 -1.30 9.91
C ASN A 115 0.93 -0.30 10.57
N PHE A 116 0.82 0.90 10.01
CA PHE A 116 -0.10 1.90 10.52
C PHE A 116 -1.56 1.40 10.47
N ILE A 117 -1.98 0.79 9.35
CA ILE A 117 -3.33 0.21 9.22
C ILE A 117 -3.53 -0.91 10.25
N LEU A 118 -2.59 -1.86 10.34
CA LEU A 118 -2.70 -3.01 11.24
C LEU A 118 -2.82 -2.61 12.71
N ASN A 119 -2.13 -1.56 13.11
CA ASN A 119 -2.12 -1.07 14.49
C ASN A 119 -3.29 -0.14 14.80
N ARG A 120 -3.70 0.68 13.83
CA ARG A 120 -4.65 1.78 14.08
C ARG A 120 -6.08 1.45 13.69
N TYR A 121 -6.24 0.58 12.68
CA TYR A 121 -7.55 0.21 12.12
C TYR A 121 -7.80 -1.30 12.14
N PRO A 122 -7.76 -1.96 13.31
CA PRO A 122 -7.84 -3.43 13.40
C PRO A 122 -9.17 -4.01 12.92
N THR A 123 -10.20 -3.17 12.82
CA THR A 123 -11.55 -3.57 12.34
C THR A 123 -11.82 -3.13 10.89
N SER A 124 -10.82 -2.59 10.19
CA SER A 124 -10.96 -2.16 8.81
C SER A 124 -11.18 -3.34 7.86
N ASN A 125 -11.97 -3.11 6.82
CA ASN A 125 -12.12 -4.07 5.72
C ASN A 125 -10.81 -4.30 4.95
N SER A 126 -9.89 -3.33 4.99
CA SER A 126 -8.59 -3.36 4.31
C SER A 126 -7.49 -4.11 5.08
N ILE A 127 -7.82 -4.69 6.26
CA ILE A 127 -6.82 -5.33 7.14
C ILE A 127 -6.12 -6.53 6.48
N ASN A 128 -6.88 -7.36 5.74
CA ASN A 128 -6.32 -8.53 5.07
C ASN A 128 -5.45 -8.12 3.88
N GLU A 129 -5.84 -7.07 3.18
CA GLU A 129 -5.04 -6.49 2.11
C GLU A 129 -3.72 -5.90 2.65
N ALA A 130 -3.78 -5.17 3.78
CA ALA A 130 -2.60 -4.65 4.45
C ALA A 130 -1.64 -5.77 4.90
N LYS A 131 -2.16 -6.87 5.46
CA LYS A 131 -1.35 -8.06 5.83
C LYS A 131 -0.66 -8.66 4.60
N MET A 132 -1.40 -8.84 3.50
CA MET A 132 -0.85 -9.39 2.26
C MET A 132 0.29 -8.52 1.71
N TRP A 133 0.08 -7.21 1.60
CA TRP A 133 1.12 -6.30 1.10
C TRP A 133 2.32 -6.18 2.02
N LYS A 134 2.09 -6.20 3.35
CA LYS A 134 3.17 -6.26 4.33
C LYS A 134 4.01 -7.54 4.17
N ALA A 135 3.36 -8.70 3.97
CA ALA A 135 4.06 -9.95 3.74
C ALA A 135 4.88 -9.90 2.44
N LYS A 136 4.34 -9.36 1.35
CA LYS A 136 5.09 -9.13 0.11
C LYS A 136 6.32 -8.24 0.34
N SER A 137 6.16 -7.16 1.10
CA SER A 137 7.27 -6.26 1.44
C SER A 137 8.34 -6.98 2.29
N ASN A 138 7.93 -7.85 3.23
CA ASN A 138 8.84 -8.68 4.00
C ASN A 138 9.67 -9.62 3.10
N ILE A 139 9.04 -10.29 2.13
CA ILE A 139 9.73 -11.16 1.17
C ILE A 139 10.78 -10.37 0.39
N ARG A 140 10.44 -9.16 -0.07
CA ARG A 140 11.39 -8.29 -0.79
C ARG A 140 12.59 -7.83 0.07
N LEU A 141 12.41 -7.77 1.38
CA LEU A 141 13.45 -7.45 2.35
C LEU A 141 14.17 -8.69 2.91
N SER A 142 13.94 -9.86 2.30
CA SER A 142 14.49 -11.16 2.74
C SER A 142 14.10 -11.53 4.18
N ASN A 143 12.96 -11.01 4.65
CA ASN A 143 12.37 -11.36 5.95
C ASN A 143 11.24 -12.40 5.76
N GLU A 144 11.64 -13.62 5.40
CA GLU A 144 10.69 -14.70 5.12
C GLU A 144 9.91 -15.13 6.37
N GLU A 145 10.55 -15.14 7.53
CA GLU A 145 9.92 -15.47 8.80
C GLU A 145 8.79 -14.48 9.13
N GLY A 146 9.05 -13.19 9.01
CA GLY A 146 8.03 -12.15 9.19
C GLY A 146 6.89 -12.21 8.17
N ALA A 147 7.16 -12.69 6.95
CA ALA A 147 6.12 -12.92 5.95
C ALA A 147 5.24 -14.12 6.33
N CYS A 148 5.84 -15.26 6.70
CA CYS A 148 5.12 -16.46 7.11
C CYS A 148 4.20 -16.22 8.30
N LEU A 149 4.66 -15.50 9.33
CA LEU A 149 3.86 -15.18 10.52
C LEU A 149 2.57 -14.42 10.20
N LEU A 150 2.57 -13.58 9.17
CA LEU A 150 1.39 -12.83 8.75
C LEU A 150 0.30 -13.72 8.12
N TYR A 151 0.70 -14.82 7.46
CA TYR A 151 -0.23 -15.78 6.86
C TYR A 151 -0.69 -16.86 7.84
N THR A 152 0.12 -17.22 8.83
CA THR A 152 -0.20 -18.27 9.82
C THR A 152 -0.96 -17.74 11.02
N SER A 153 -1.15 -16.43 11.15
CA SER A 153 -1.98 -15.85 12.21
C SER A 153 -3.44 -16.31 12.02
N PRO A 154 -4.05 -16.97 13.02
CA PRO A 154 -5.39 -17.51 12.88
C PRO A 154 -6.39 -16.41 12.49
N SER A 155 -7.24 -16.73 11.53
CA SER A 155 -8.38 -15.87 11.21
C SER A 155 -9.26 -15.69 12.44
N PRO A 156 -9.85 -14.51 12.69
CA PRO A 156 -10.83 -14.33 13.76
C PRO A 156 -12.00 -15.33 13.73
N ARG A 157 -12.20 -16.03 12.60
CA ARG A 157 -13.22 -17.08 12.44
C ARG A 157 -12.75 -18.47 12.87
N ASP A 158 -11.44 -18.70 12.97
CA ASP A 158 -10.89 -20.01 13.33
C ASP A 158 -10.96 -20.32 14.83
N GLY A 159 -11.37 -19.35 15.66
CA GLY A 159 -11.60 -19.49 17.09
C GLY A 159 -13.03 -19.85 17.49
N LEU A 160 -13.90 -20.22 16.55
CA LEU A 160 -15.30 -20.55 16.77
C LEU A 160 -15.65 -22.00 16.40
N LEU A 161 -14.73 -22.94 16.66
CA LEU A 161 -15.04 -24.38 16.67
C LEU A 161 -14.86 -24.94 18.06
#